data_f2629a541d49b0db9eef85e87fa860f1
#
_entry.id   f2629a541d49b0db9eef85e87fa860f1
#
_cell.length_a   1.000
_cell.length_b   1.000
_cell.length_c   1.000
_cell.angle_alpha   90.00
_cell.angle_beta   90.00
_cell.angle_gamma   90.00
#
_symmetry.space_group_name_H-M   'P 1'
#
loop_
_entity.id
_entity.type
_entity.pdbx_description
1 polymer ?
#
loop_
_entity_poly.entity_id
_entity_poly.type
_entity_poly.pdbx_seq_one_letter_code
_entity_poly.pdbx_strand_id
1 'polypeptide(L)'
;MERTVERDSGFEGSGRALRDRLTRFVAVGEVGVLLALIVLVAFFYIIEPAFLSERNIRAILRVVSFIGIIAIGQTILLVNGEFDLSVGAVAGLSAVCSAKLMTALALPVPLALIGGVLVGAGIGLVNGLVVVKLKIPAFIQTLGMLFIGQGLIQVVTNGYPVYPLPPVITDIGYADFLFGLGWSFVFFILAALIADFVLRRTVLGRNMYATGGNPEVARLVGIDTARYKIGAFMTVGALAAVAGMFVMADLASGTTSIGSGWELNVIAGVVVGGVSLFGGAGTMAGGLIGVLLLQVVTSGLVVVGVNANWQQIAVGVIMVLAVGLDILRRRYFIAGSSAAPAEPPATTTSTKPS
;
A
#
# COMPACT_ATOMS: atom_id res chain seq x y z
N MET A 1 -5.26 50.19 -49.64
CA MET A 1 -6.26 50.27 -48.59
C MET A 1 -6.50 48.86 -48.10
N GLU A 2 -5.60 48.36 -47.25
CA GLU A 2 -5.76 47.07 -46.54
C GLU A 2 -4.87 47.10 -45.33
N ARG A 3 -5.46 47.44 -44.21
CA ARG A 3 -4.96 47.19 -42.87
C ARG A 3 -6.12 46.58 -42.11
N THR A 4 -6.06 45.32 -41.79
CA THR A 4 -6.84 44.81 -40.68
C THR A 4 -6.21 43.52 -40.16
N VAL A 5 -5.97 43.58 -38.88
CA VAL A 5 -6.16 42.58 -37.82
C VAL A 5 -5.08 41.51 -37.69
N GLU A 6 -4.04 41.88 -36.97
CA GLU A 6 -3.22 40.98 -36.15
C GLU A 6 -3.35 41.43 -34.69
N ARG A 7 -4.31 40.90 -33.98
CA ARG A 7 -4.38 40.91 -32.50
C ARG A 7 -5.44 39.92 -32.05
N ASP A 8 -5.04 38.68 -31.74
CA ASP A 8 -5.67 37.88 -30.67
C ASP A 8 -5.01 36.53 -30.43
N SER A 9 -3.71 36.32 -30.64
CA SER A 9 -3.07 35.01 -30.40
C SER A 9 -2.31 34.92 -29.05
N GLY A 10 -2.26 36.00 -28.26
CA GLY A 10 -1.44 36.06 -27.04
C GLY A 10 -2.14 35.53 -25.77
N PHE A 11 -3.46 35.58 -25.68
CA PHE A 11 -4.19 35.19 -24.47
C PHE A 11 -4.56 33.72 -24.41
N GLU A 12 -4.78 33.06 -25.53
CA GLU A 12 -5.09 31.62 -25.57
C GLU A 12 -3.86 30.75 -25.27
N GLY A 13 -2.65 31.16 -25.59
CA GLY A 13 -1.42 30.43 -25.33
C GLY A 13 -1.05 30.40 -23.85
N SER A 14 -1.32 31.45 -23.10
CA SER A 14 -1.06 31.51 -21.64
C SER A 14 -1.98 30.59 -20.83
N GLY A 15 -3.26 30.55 -21.21
CA GLY A 15 -4.23 29.67 -20.54
C GLY A 15 -3.98 28.18 -20.80
N ARG A 16 -3.54 27.83 -22.02
CA ARG A 16 -3.16 26.43 -22.36
C ARG A 16 -1.89 26.01 -21.63
N ALA A 17 -0.86 26.86 -21.60
CA ALA A 17 0.39 26.59 -20.91
C ALA A 17 0.21 26.45 -19.38
N LEU A 18 -0.65 27.25 -18.77
CA LEU A 18 -1.00 27.15 -17.36
C LEU A 18 -1.82 25.88 -17.08
N ARG A 19 -2.77 25.57 -17.94
CA ARG A 19 -3.58 24.34 -17.87
C ARG A 19 -2.71 23.10 -18.07
N ASP A 20 -1.75 23.11 -19.00
CA ASP A 20 -0.80 22.02 -19.23
C ASP A 20 0.22 21.89 -18.08
N ARG A 21 0.63 22.99 -17.47
CA ARG A 21 1.43 22.96 -16.24
C ARG A 21 0.63 22.42 -15.05
N LEU A 22 -0.60 22.87 -14.85
CA LEU A 22 -1.50 22.36 -13.80
C LEU A 22 -1.87 20.90 -14.03
N THR A 23 -2.14 20.47 -15.27
CA THR A 23 -2.39 19.06 -15.58
C THR A 23 -1.14 18.21 -15.40
N ARG A 24 0.06 18.70 -15.68
CA ARG A 24 1.32 18.01 -15.36
C ARG A 24 1.59 17.96 -13.85
N PHE A 25 1.27 19.01 -13.10
CA PHE A 25 1.37 19.02 -11.62
C PHE A 25 0.37 18.05 -10.96
N VAL A 26 -0.86 18.00 -11.45
CA VAL A 26 -1.88 17.03 -10.99
C VAL A 26 -1.60 15.62 -11.51
N ALA A 27 -0.87 15.48 -12.62
CA ALA A 27 -0.41 14.20 -13.17
C ALA A 27 0.75 13.57 -12.36
N VAL A 28 1.43 14.30 -11.47
CA VAL A 28 2.28 13.74 -10.43
C VAL A 28 1.34 13.20 -9.33
N GLY A 29 1.02 11.91 -9.40
CA GLY A 29 -0.01 11.26 -8.57
C GLY A 29 0.07 11.57 -7.08
N GLU A 30 1.27 11.80 -6.53
CA GLU A 30 1.50 12.15 -5.12
C GLU A 30 0.91 13.51 -4.73
N VAL A 31 1.06 14.52 -5.57
CA VAL A 31 0.56 15.90 -5.29
C VAL A 31 -0.97 15.91 -5.29
N GLY A 32 -1.61 15.18 -6.20
CA GLY A 32 -3.06 15.09 -6.25
C GLY A 32 -3.65 14.45 -4.99
N VAL A 33 -3.03 13.36 -4.52
CA VAL A 33 -3.48 12.66 -3.30
C VAL A 33 -3.21 13.51 -2.05
N LEU A 34 -2.08 14.22 -2.00
CA LEU A 34 -1.78 15.15 -0.90
C LEU A 34 -2.77 16.31 -0.84
N LEU A 35 -3.13 16.89 -1.99
CA LEU A 35 -4.16 17.93 -2.06
C LEU A 35 -5.52 17.40 -1.60
N ALA A 36 -5.91 16.20 -2.04
CA ALA A 36 -7.15 15.56 -1.58
C ALA A 36 -7.14 15.35 -0.07
N LEU A 37 -6.01 14.91 0.50
CA LEU A 37 -5.84 14.77 1.94
C LEU A 37 -6.04 16.11 2.68
N ILE A 38 -5.38 17.18 2.21
CA ILE A 38 -5.51 18.52 2.81
C ILE A 38 -6.96 19.02 2.76
N VAL A 39 -7.63 18.84 1.61
CA VAL A 39 -9.05 19.22 1.46
C VAL A 39 -9.95 18.43 2.40
N LEU A 40 -9.73 17.13 2.56
CA LEU A 40 -10.50 16.29 3.49
C LEU A 40 -10.28 16.67 4.96
N VAL A 41 -9.02 16.93 5.34
CA VAL A 41 -8.72 17.42 6.70
C VAL A 41 -9.42 18.75 6.98
N ALA A 42 -9.36 19.70 6.04
CA ALA A 42 -10.05 20.98 6.16
C ALA A 42 -11.59 20.80 6.21
N PHE A 43 -12.14 19.93 5.39
CA PHE A 43 -13.57 19.61 5.37
C PHE A 43 -14.06 19.08 6.73
N PHE A 44 -13.40 18.06 7.28
CA PHE A 44 -13.79 17.51 8.58
C PHE A 44 -13.57 18.49 9.72
N TYR A 45 -12.53 19.32 9.67
CA TYR A 45 -12.30 20.36 10.68
C TYR A 45 -13.39 21.45 10.67
N ILE A 46 -13.88 21.83 9.48
CA ILE A 46 -14.96 22.83 9.35
C ILE A 46 -16.28 22.29 9.93
N ILE A 47 -16.57 20.99 9.71
CA ILE A 47 -17.80 20.34 10.21
C ILE A 47 -17.72 20.13 11.73
N GLU A 48 -16.58 19.60 12.21
CA GLU A 48 -16.38 19.25 13.61
C GLU A 48 -14.93 19.58 14.03
N PRO A 49 -14.71 20.72 14.72
CA PRO A 49 -13.36 21.13 15.14
C PRO A 49 -12.64 20.11 16.02
N ALA A 50 -13.38 19.23 16.74
CA ALA A 50 -12.82 18.16 17.53
C ALA A 50 -12.03 17.15 16.66
N PHE A 51 -12.20 17.17 15.32
CA PHE A 51 -11.43 16.35 14.38
C PHE A 51 -9.92 16.59 14.50
N LEU A 52 -9.47 17.83 14.71
CA LEU A 52 -8.05 18.17 14.93
C LEU A 52 -7.64 18.14 16.41
N SER A 53 -8.46 17.59 17.30
CA SER A 53 -8.05 17.39 18.69
C SER A 53 -6.83 16.46 18.77
N GLU A 54 -5.96 16.71 19.74
CA GLU A 54 -4.77 15.91 19.99
C GLU A 54 -5.12 14.41 20.13
N ARG A 55 -6.21 14.10 20.82
CA ARG A 55 -6.69 12.73 21.00
C ARG A 55 -7.00 12.05 19.66
N ASN A 56 -7.70 12.74 18.75
CA ASN A 56 -8.06 12.17 17.46
C ASN A 56 -6.85 12.03 16.53
N ILE A 57 -5.96 13.04 16.52
CA ILE A 57 -4.71 12.98 15.74
C ILE A 57 -3.87 11.78 16.19
N ARG A 58 -3.70 11.59 17.50
CA ARG A 58 -2.98 10.42 18.03
C ARG A 58 -3.64 9.11 17.62
N ALA A 59 -4.97 9.02 17.69
CA ALA A 59 -5.71 7.85 17.26
C ALA A 59 -5.50 7.53 15.76
N ILE A 60 -5.57 8.55 14.89
CA ILE A 60 -5.29 8.41 13.46
C ILE A 60 -3.87 7.89 13.24
N LEU A 61 -2.86 8.53 13.83
CA LEU A 61 -1.46 8.16 13.64
C LEU A 61 -1.13 6.76 14.19
N ARG A 62 -1.78 6.36 15.28
CA ARG A 62 -1.63 5.02 15.85
C ARG A 62 -2.14 3.94 14.89
N VAL A 63 -3.35 4.10 14.34
CA VAL A 63 -3.89 3.15 13.36
C VAL A 63 -3.10 3.17 12.06
N VAL A 64 -2.68 4.36 11.58
CA VAL A 64 -1.83 4.51 10.40
C VAL A 64 -0.49 3.80 10.60
N SER A 65 0.05 3.77 11.83
CA SER A 65 1.29 3.03 12.11
C SER A 65 1.12 1.53 11.82
N PHE A 66 0.03 0.92 12.28
CA PHE A 66 -0.21 -0.52 12.09
C PHE A 66 -0.50 -0.86 10.63
N ILE A 67 -1.47 -0.17 10.02
CA ILE A 67 -1.87 -0.40 8.63
C ILE A 67 -0.74 0.01 7.68
N GLY A 68 -0.01 1.09 8.00
CA GLY A 68 1.10 1.60 7.21
C GLY A 68 2.29 0.65 7.15
N ILE A 69 2.59 -0.08 8.23
CA ILE A 69 3.63 -1.13 8.20
C ILE A 69 3.29 -2.20 7.16
N ILE A 70 2.03 -2.63 7.08
CA ILE A 70 1.59 -3.59 6.06
C ILE A 70 1.62 -2.94 4.67
N ALA A 71 1.18 -1.69 4.58
CA ALA A 71 1.15 -0.94 3.31
C ALA A 71 2.54 -0.74 2.70
N ILE A 72 3.60 -0.65 3.51
CA ILE A 72 4.99 -0.67 3.03
C ILE A 72 5.26 -1.96 2.24
N GLY A 73 4.94 -3.11 2.82
CA GLY A 73 5.11 -4.40 2.16
C GLY A 73 4.23 -4.54 0.92
N GLN A 74 2.97 -4.13 1.03
CA GLN A 74 2.01 -4.17 -0.08
C GLN A 74 2.43 -3.25 -1.24
N THR A 75 3.00 -2.08 -0.96
CA THR A 75 3.58 -1.19 -1.98
C THR A 75 4.72 -1.87 -2.72
N ILE A 76 5.65 -2.52 -2.00
CA ILE A 76 6.75 -3.29 -2.59
C ILE A 76 6.19 -4.40 -3.48
N LEU A 77 5.18 -5.12 -3.02
CA LEU A 77 4.58 -6.24 -3.76
C LEU A 77 3.82 -5.76 -5.00
N LEU A 78 3.03 -4.68 -4.88
CA LEU A 78 2.32 -4.06 -6.01
C LEU A 78 3.28 -3.55 -7.08
N VAL A 79 4.39 -2.89 -6.70
CA VAL A 79 5.43 -2.47 -7.63
C VAL A 79 5.97 -3.67 -8.42
N ASN A 80 6.06 -4.87 -7.83
CA ASN A 80 6.43 -6.12 -8.52
C ASN A 80 5.31 -6.73 -9.37
N GLY A 81 4.12 -6.11 -9.44
CA GLY A 81 2.98 -6.58 -10.23
C GLY A 81 2.17 -7.69 -9.57
N GLU A 82 2.27 -7.84 -8.26
CA GLU A 82 1.50 -8.80 -7.45
C GLU A 82 0.86 -8.08 -6.26
N PHE A 83 -0.11 -8.72 -5.60
CA PHE A 83 -0.71 -8.24 -4.36
C PHE A 83 -1.08 -9.41 -3.45
N ASP A 84 -1.22 -9.14 -2.16
CA ASP A 84 -1.52 -10.16 -1.15
C ASP A 84 -2.76 -9.77 -0.34
N LEU A 85 -3.83 -10.58 -0.47
CA LEU A 85 -5.06 -10.44 0.31
C LEU A 85 -4.97 -11.12 1.68
N SER A 86 -3.94 -11.94 1.94
CA SER A 86 -3.83 -12.65 3.20
C SER A 86 -3.20 -11.85 4.33
N VAL A 87 -2.72 -10.62 4.06
CA VAL A 87 -1.94 -9.80 5.00
C VAL A 87 -2.62 -9.60 6.35
N GLY A 88 -3.95 -9.43 6.37
CA GLY A 88 -4.72 -9.31 7.61
C GLY A 88 -4.68 -10.60 8.43
N ALA A 89 -4.98 -11.73 7.79
CA ALA A 89 -4.92 -13.04 8.45
C ALA A 89 -3.49 -13.40 8.90
N VAL A 90 -2.47 -13.03 8.10
CA VAL A 90 -1.06 -13.22 8.47
C VAL A 90 -0.71 -12.40 9.71
N ALA A 91 -1.16 -11.14 9.79
CA ALA A 91 -0.97 -10.29 10.97
C ALA A 91 -1.59 -10.93 12.23
N GLY A 92 -2.85 -11.35 12.14
CA GLY A 92 -3.56 -12.00 13.24
C GLY A 92 -2.91 -13.32 13.66
N LEU A 93 -2.60 -14.21 12.70
CA LEU A 93 -2.01 -15.51 12.98
C LEU A 93 -0.62 -15.37 13.63
N SER A 94 0.21 -14.47 13.11
CA SER A 94 1.54 -14.21 13.67
C SER A 94 1.47 -13.64 15.09
N ALA A 95 0.52 -12.74 15.36
CA ALA A 95 0.28 -12.19 16.69
C ALA A 95 -0.14 -13.29 17.68
N VAL A 96 -1.12 -14.11 17.29
CA VAL A 96 -1.61 -15.21 18.12
C VAL A 96 -0.54 -16.28 18.35
N CYS A 97 0.23 -16.65 17.32
CA CYS A 97 1.35 -17.58 17.46
C CYS A 97 2.39 -17.03 18.45
N SER A 98 2.78 -15.74 18.33
CA SER A 98 3.70 -15.10 19.28
C SER A 98 3.14 -15.13 20.70
N ALA A 99 1.85 -14.80 20.89
CA ALA A 99 1.20 -14.86 22.19
C ALA A 99 1.24 -16.28 22.79
N LYS A 100 0.94 -17.31 21.99
CA LYS A 100 1.00 -18.71 22.42
C LYS A 100 2.43 -19.16 22.74
N LEU A 101 3.43 -18.75 21.96
CA LEU A 101 4.83 -19.03 22.26
C LEU A 101 5.26 -18.46 23.61
N MET A 102 4.78 -17.27 23.99
CA MET A 102 5.03 -16.65 25.29
C MET A 102 4.27 -17.32 26.44
N THR A 103 2.98 -17.63 26.23
CA THR A 103 2.10 -18.06 27.33
C THR A 103 2.06 -19.57 27.52
N ALA A 104 1.98 -20.35 26.43
CA ALA A 104 1.87 -21.80 26.51
C ALA A 104 3.23 -22.52 26.56
N LEU A 105 4.24 -21.98 25.82
CA LEU A 105 5.58 -22.57 25.81
C LEU A 105 6.60 -21.78 26.66
N ALA A 106 6.16 -20.72 27.34
CA ALA A 106 6.98 -19.89 28.22
C ALA A 106 8.30 -19.41 27.55
N LEU A 107 8.30 -19.20 26.22
CA LEU A 107 9.47 -18.73 25.53
C LEU A 107 9.78 -17.27 25.90
N PRO A 108 11.07 -16.87 25.95
CA PRO A 108 11.46 -15.48 26.11
C PRO A 108 10.82 -14.59 25.04
N VAL A 109 10.37 -13.41 25.43
CA VAL A 109 9.66 -12.46 24.55
C VAL A 109 10.36 -12.24 23.21
N PRO A 110 11.69 -11.97 23.13
CA PRO A 110 12.35 -11.78 21.84
C PRO A 110 12.25 -13.00 20.91
N LEU A 111 12.38 -14.21 21.45
CA LEU A 111 12.26 -15.45 20.66
C LEU A 111 10.84 -15.67 20.16
N ALA A 112 9.84 -15.37 20.98
CA ALA A 112 8.44 -15.47 20.57
C ALA A 112 8.08 -14.46 19.47
N LEU A 113 8.60 -13.23 19.54
CA LEU A 113 8.42 -12.22 18.49
C LEU A 113 9.12 -12.62 17.19
N ILE A 114 10.35 -13.14 17.26
CA ILE A 114 11.05 -13.69 16.09
C ILE A 114 10.22 -14.84 15.48
N GLY A 115 9.68 -15.74 16.33
CA GLY A 115 8.79 -16.81 15.90
C GLY A 115 7.59 -16.29 15.11
N GLY A 116 6.94 -15.21 15.57
CA GLY A 116 5.84 -14.56 14.85
C GLY A 116 6.27 -13.98 13.49
N VAL A 117 7.42 -13.33 13.42
CA VAL A 117 7.95 -12.84 12.14
C VAL A 117 8.23 -13.99 11.18
N LEU A 118 8.79 -15.09 11.68
CA LEU A 118 9.06 -16.29 10.86
C LEU A 118 7.76 -16.93 10.35
N VAL A 119 6.68 -16.93 11.14
CA VAL A 119 5.34 -17.38 10.69
C VAL A 119 4.89 -16.52 9.51
N GLY A 120 4.93 -15.19 9.64
CA GLY A 120 4.50 -14.30 8.57
C GLY A 120 5.36 -14.40 7.31
N ALA A 121 6.69 -14.39 7.47
CA ALA A 121 7.62 -14.57 6.35
C ALA A 121 7.46 -15.94 5.67
N GLY A 122 7.21 -17.00 6.47
CA GLY A 122 6.97 -18.36 5.98
C GLY A 122 5.68 -18.45 5.16
N ILE A 123 4.60 -17.82 5.61
CA ILE A 123 3.36 -17.74 4.82
C ILE A 123 3.61 -16.95 3.52
N GLY A 124 4.31 -15.82 3.60
CA GLY A 124 4.72 -15.07 2.42
C GLY A 124 5.57 -15.89 1.45
N LEU A 125 6.49 -16.72 1.97
CA LEU A 125 7.27 -17.64 1.15
C LEU A 125 6.36 -18.66 0.44
N VAL A 126 5.38 -19.25 1.14
CA VAL A 126 4.42 -20.19 0.55
C VAL A 126 3.61 -19.50 -0.54
N ASN A 127 3.06 -18.29 -0.27
CA ASN A 127 2.34 -17.52 -1.26
C ASN A 127 3.21 -17.24 -2.50
N GLY A 128 4.43 -16.76 -2.30
CA GLY A 128 5.35 -16.46 -3.38
C GLY A 128 5.74 -17.68 -4.21
N LEU A 129 6.00 -18.82 -3.56
CA LEU A 129 6.35 -20.06 -4.25
C LEU A 129 5.18 -20.59 -5.08
N VAL A 130 3.96 -20.58 -4.55
CA VAL A 130 2.77 -21.05 -5.25
C VAL A 130 2.47 -20.15 -6.46
N VAL A 131 2.48 -18.83 -6.28
CA VAL A 131 2.25 -17.88 -7.37
C VAL A 131 3.28 -18.04 -8.48
N VAL A 132 4.57 -18.10 -8.12
CA VAL A 132 5.66 -18.10 -9.10
C VAL A 132 5.89 -19.46 -9.75
N LYS A 133 5.91 -20.55 -8.96
CA LYS A 133 6.24 -21.89 -9.47
C LYS A 133 5.03 -22.64 -10.01
N LEU A 134 3.90 -22.58 -9.31
CA LEU A 134 2.66 -23.23 -9.76
C LEU A 134 1.85 -22.35 -10.71
N LYS A 135 2.24 -21.05 -10.85
CA LYS A 135 1.57 -20.08 -11.72
C LYS A 135 0.09 -19.86 -11.37
N ILE A 136 -0.28 -20.09 -10.11
CA ILE A 136 -1.60 -19.77 -9.62
C ILE A 136 -1.69 -18.23 -9.46
N PRO A 137 -2.74 -17.56 -9.98
CA PRO A 137 -2.89 -16.12 -9.81
C PRO A 137 -2.82 -15.70 -8.34
N ALA A 138 -2.10 -14.62 -8.05
CA ALA A 138 -1.90 -14.14 -6.67
C ALA A 138 -3.23 -13.92 -5.94
N PHE A 139 -4.24 -13.39 -6.63
CA PHE A 139 -5.59 -13.22 -6.08
C PHE A 139 -6.15 -14.53 -5.50
N ILE A 140 -6.10 -15.64 -6.26
CA ILE A 140 -6.66 -16.93 -5.84
C ILE A 140 -5.84 -17.50 -4.68
N GLN A 141 -4.50 -17.47 -4.80
CA GLN A 141 -3.60 -18.00 -3.77
C GLN A 141 -3.77 -17.25 -2.45
N THR A 142 -3.72 -15.92 -2.48
CA THR A 142 -3.75 -15.11 -1.25
C THR A 142 -5.15 -15.04 -0.64
N LEU A 143 -6.20 -15.11 -1.45
CA LEU A 143 -7.56 -15.27 -0.94
C LEU A 143 -7.74 -16.63 -0.25
N GLY A 144 -7.22 -17.70 -0.83
CA GLY A 144 -7.19 -19.02 -0.16
C GLY A 144 -6.40 -18.97 1.15
N MET A 145 -5.23 -18.31 1.16
CA MET A 145 -4.41 -18.16 2.35
C MET A 145 -5.09 -17.27 3.43
N LEU A 146 -5.89 -16.28 3.04
CA LEU A 146 -6.73 -15.51 3.96
C LEU A 146 -7.63 -16.42 4.78
N PHE A 147 -8.39 -17.30 4.12
CA PHE A 147 -9.29 -18.24 4.80
C PHE A 147 -8.53 -19.29 5.63
N ILE A 148 -7.43 -19.80 5.10
CA ILE A 148 -6.56 -20.74 5.84
C ILE A 148 -6.04 -20.05 7.09
N GLY A 149 -5.51 -18.82 7.01
CA GLY A 149 -4.99 -18.07 8.13
C GLY A 149 -6.06 -17.77 9.19
N GLN A 150 -7.25 -17.34 8.76
CA GLN A 150 -8.39 -17.14 9.68
C GLN A 150 -8.80 -18.43 10.37
N GLY A 151 -8.87 -19.55 9.65
CA GLY A 151 -9.13 -20.86 10.24
C GLY A 151 -8.06 -21.28 11.25
N LEU A 152 -6.78 -21.11 10.91
CA LEU A 152 -5.67 -21.41 11.81
C LEU A 152 -5.70 -20.55 13.08
N ILE A 153 -6.07 -19.27 13.01
CA ILE A 153 -6.27 -18.43 14.20
C ILE A 153 -7.27 -19.10 15.15
N GLN A 154 -8.42 -19.54 14.65
CA GLN A 154 -9.45 -20.20 15.47
C GLN A 154 -8.96 -21.53 16.06
N VAL A 155 -8.26 -22.34 15.27
CA VAL A 155 -7.69 -23.61 15.74
C VAL A 155 -6.65 -23.39 16.84
N VAL A 156 -5.70 -22.48 16.64
CA VAL A 156 -4.61 -22.21 17.61
C VAL A 156 -5.14 -21.61 18.91
N THR A 157 -6.22 -20.83 18.85
CA THR A 157 -6.79 -20.13 20.01
C THR A 157 -7.97 -20.85 20.65
N ASN A 158 -8.55 -21.87 19.97
CA ASN A 158 -9.86 -22.42 20.30
C ASN A 158 -10.96 -21.34 20.35
N GLY A 159 -10.81 -20.26 19.55
CA GLY A 159 -11.75 -19.14 19.50
C GLY A 159 -11.63 -18.13 20.64
N TYR A 160 -10.70 -18.31 21.59
CA TYR A 160 -10.53 -17.42 22.74
C TYR A 160 -9.29 -16.53 22.61
N PRO A 161 -9.32 -15.31 23.13
CA PRO A 161 -8.14 -14.46 23.21
C PRO A 161 -7.03 -15.11 24.06
N VAL A 162 -5.77 -14.88 23.66
CA VAL A 162 -4.60 -15.39 24.40
C VAL A 162 -4.09 -14.30 25.33
N TYR A 163 -4.29 -14.50 26.65
CA TYR A 163 -3.87 -13.58 27.71
C TYR A 163 -3.68 -14.37 29.02
N PRO A 164 -3.01 -13.81 30.08
CA PRO A 164 -2.27 -12.56 30.09
C PRO A 164 -0.94 -12.69 29.32
N LEU A 165 -0.51 -11.59 28.71
CA LEU A 165 0.81 -11.49 28.09
C LEU A 165 1.85 -11.04 29.12
N PRO A 166 3.18 -11.31 28.89
CA PRO A 166 4.23 -10.79 29.74
C PRO A 166 4.21 -9.25 29.83
N PRO A 167 4.49 -8.64 31.02
CA PRO A 167 4.42 -7.19 31.22
C PRO A 167 5.25 -6.38 30.20
N VAL A 168 6.41 -6.89 29.79
CA VAL A 168 7.25 -6.24 28.77
C VAL A 168 6.51 -5.99 27.46
N ILE A 169 5.59 -6.87 27.06
CA ILE A 169 4.79 -6.68 25.84
C ILE A 169 3.79 -5.54 26.04
N THR A 170 3.13 -5.50 27.18
CA THR A 170 2.19 -4.42 27.50
C THR A 170 2.90 -3.07 27.64
N ASP A 171 4.09 -3.06 28.21
CA ASP A 171 4.93 -1.83 28.28
C ASP A 171 5.30 -1.32 26.90
N ILE A 172 5.62 -2.20 25.94
CA ILE A 172 5.87 -1.84 24.54
C ILE A 172 4.60 -1.25 23.88
N GLY A 173 3.44 -1.87 24.13
CA GLY A 173 2.16 -1.43 23.58
C GLY A 173 1.72 -0.08 24.13
N TYR A 174 1.92 0.16 25.42
CA TYR A 174 1.53 1.41 26.09
C TYR A 174 2.62 2.48 26.13
N ALA A 175 3.81 2.21 25.54
CA ALA A 175 4.86 3.20 25.46
C ALA A 175 4.35 4.48 24.77
N ASP A 176 4.56 5.60 25.44
CA ASP A 176 4.16 6.94 25.00
C ASP A 176 5.37 7.88 25.12
N PHE A 177 6.05 8.12 24.02
CA PHE A 177 7.26 8.96 24.06
C PHE A 177 7.33 10.00 22.94
N LEU A 178 7.08 9.68 21.68
CA LEU A 178 7.18 10.64 20.59
C LEU A 178 5.79 11.22 20.27
N PHE A 179 5.46 12.41 20.76
CA PHE A 179 4.14 13.06 20.58
C PHE A 179 2.96 12.19 21.05
N GLY A 180 3.13 11.36 22.06
CA GLY A 180 2.09 10.43 22.51
C GLY A 180 1.94 9.20 21.60
N LEU A 181 2.97 8.88 20.81
CA LEU A 181 3.01 7.74 19.91
C LEU A 181 4.08 6.74 20.37
N GLY A 182 3.75 5.45 20.26
CA GLY A 182 4.59 4.35 20.74
C GLY A 182 5.60 3.83 19.72
N TRP A 183 6.22 2.69 20.05
CA TRP A 183 7.21 2.01 19.22
C TRP A 183 6.71 1.66 17.82
N SER A 184 5.41 1.40 17.66
CA SER A 184 4.81 1.11 16.34
C SER A 184 5.01 2.26 15.36
N PHE A 185 4.87 3.51 15.81
CA PHE A 185 5.06 4.68 14.96
C PHE A 185 6.52 4.87 14.57
N VAL A 186 7.45 4.68 15.51
CA VAL A 186 8.90 4.76 15.23
C VAL A 186 9.29 3.69 14.22
N PHE A 187 8.84 2.46 14.43
CA PHE A 187 9.10 1.36 13.49
C PHE A 187 8.52 1.65 12.10
N PHE A 188 7.27 2.14 12.05
CA PHE A 188 6.62 2.53 10.80
C PHE A 188 7.44 3.54 10.01
N ILE A 189 7.86 4.65 10.66
CA ILE A 189 8.65 5.69 9.98
C ILE A 189 10.00 5.15 9.51
N LEU A 190 10.73 4.41 10.36
CA LEU A 190 12.02 3.83 9.97
C LEU A 190 11.87 2.82 8.82
N ALA A 191 10.87 1.95 8.88
CA ALA A 191 10.60 0.98 7.82
C ALA A 191 10.21 1.68 6.51
N ALA A 192 9.39 2.75 6.57
CA ALA A 192 9.01 3.54 5.41
C ALA A 192 10.22 4.22 4.75
N LEU A 193 11.10 4.83 5.53
CA LEU A 193 12.32 5.47 5.02
C LEU A 193 13.28 4.45 4.38
N ILE A 194 13.47 3.29 5.02
CA ILE A 194 14.30 2.21 4.48
C ILE A 194 13.70 1.69 3.16
N ALA A 195 12.41 1.43 3.13
CA ALA A 195 11.73 0.91 1.95
C ALA A 195 11.72 1.92 0.79
N ASP A 196 11.51 3.22 1.06
CA ASP A 196 11.62 4.27 0.06
C ASP A 196 13.04 4.38 -0.51
N PHE A 197 14.06 4.34 0.37
CA PHE A 197 15.45 4.31 -0.05
C PHE A 197 15.76 3.09 -0.93
N VAL A 198 15.30 1.90 -0.53
CA VAL A 198 15.50 0.66 -1.30
C VAL A 198 14.84 0.78 -2.68
N LEU A 199 13.59 1.21 -2.75
CA LEU A 199 12.86 1.33 -4.01
C LEU A 199 13.47 2.39 -4.94
N ARG A 200 13.87 3.56 -4.42
CA ARG A 200 14.33 4.68 -5.26
C ARG A 200 15.82 4.65 -5.56
N ARG A 201 16.66 4.12 -4.67
CA ARG A 201 18.12 4.30 -4.74
C ARG A 201 18.91 3.03 -5.01
N THR A 202 18.30 1.83 -4.95
CA THR A 202 19.05 0.58 -5.10
C THR A 202 18.75 -0.15 -6.41
N VAL A 203 19.64 -1.08 -6.77
CA VAL A 203 19.45 -1.99 -7.91
C VAL A 203 18.22 -2.89 -7.67
N LEU A 204 18.02 -3.29 -6.39
CA LEU A 204 16.90 -4.12 -5.99
C LEU A 204 15.57 -3.44 -6.34
N GLY A 205 15.40 -2.16 -5.99
CA GLY A 205 14.20 -1.39 -6.35
C GLY A 205 14.00 -1.27 -7.86
N ARG A 206 15.05 -0.93 -8.61
CA ARG A 206 14.96 -0.84 -10.10
C ARG A 206 14.48 -2.15 -10.72
N ASN A 207 15.03 -3.29 -10.25
CA ASN A 207 14.65 -4.60 -10.75
C ASN A 207 13.21 -4.98 -10.34
N MET A 208 12.73 -4.52 -9.18
CA MET A 208 11.33 -4.66 -8.77
C MET A 208 10.40 -3.92 -9.73
N TYR A 209 10.68 -2.65 -10.04
CA TYR A 209 9.89 -1.89 -11.02
C TYR A 209 9.93 -2.52 -12.43
N ALA A 210 11.09 -3.00 -12.87
CA ALA A 210 11.23 -3.69 -14.15
C ALA A 210 10.40 -5.00 -14.17
N THR A 211 10.45 -5.78 -13.07
CA THR A 211 9.69 -7.03 -12.92
C THR A 211 8.19 -6.79 -13.01
N GLY A 212 7.68 -5.74 -12.35
CA GLY A 212 6.25 -5.44 -12.36
C GLY A 212 5.79 -4.76 -13.65
N GLY A 213 6.66 -3.96 -14.30
CA GLY A 213 6.33 -3.26 -15.53
C GLY A 213 6.18 -4.18 -16.74
N ASN A 214 7.15 -5.06 -16.94
CA ASN A 214 7.08 -6.13 -17.95
C ASN A 214 7.99 -7.29 -17.55
N PRO A 215 7.45 -8.35 -16.97
CA PRO A 215 8.25 -9.49 -16.49
C PRO A 215 8.95 -10.27 -17.63
N GLU A 216 8.43 -10.24 -18.86
CA GLU A 216 9.07 -10.90 -19.99
C GLU A 216 10.32 -10.14 -20.45
N VAL A 217 10.21 -8.83 -20.63
CA VAL A 217 11.35 -7.96 -20.97
C VAL A 217 12.40 -8.00 -19.86
N ALA A 218 11.98 -7.96 -18.58
CA ALA A 218 12.89 -8.04 -17.44
C ALA A 218 13.73 -9.33 -17.46
N ARG A 219 13.13 -10.47 -17.82
CA ARG A 219 13.85 -11.74 -17.97
C ARG A 219 14.85 -11.72 -19.15
N LEU A 220 14.49 -11.09 -20.27
CA LEU A 220 15.38 -10.99 -21.42
C LEU A 220 16.69 -10.24 -21.12
N VAL A 221 16.63 -9.27 -20.18
CA VAL A 221 17.81 -8.54 -19.70
C VAL A 221 18.46 -9.18 -18.47
N GLY A 222 18.11 -10.42 -18.14
CA GLY A 222 18.77 -11.23 -17.09
C GLY A 222 18.25 -11.02 -15.68
N ILE A 223 17.09 -10.35 -15.48
CA ILE A 223 16.49 -10.18 -14.15
C ILE A 223 15.73 -11.45 -13.75
N ASP A 224 16.10 -12.05 -12.62
CA ASP A 224 15.38 -13.19 -12.03
C ASP A 224 14.07 -12.71 -11.36
N THR A 225 13.04 -12.53 -12.18
CA THR A 225 11.72 -12.02 -11.72
C THR A 225 11.10 -12.92 -10.63
N ALA A 226 11.42 -14.22 -10.61
CA ALA A 226 10.91 -15.16 -9.62
C ALA A 226 11.42 -14.82 -8.21
N ARG A 227 12.71 -14.53 -8.07
CA ARG A 227 13.31 -14.15 -6.77
C ARG A 227 12.75 -12.85 -6.24
N TYR A 228 12.54 -11.85 -7.11
CA TYR A 228 11.97 -10.56 -6.71
C TYR A 228 10.53 -10.72 -6.21
N LYS A 229 9.70 -11.50 -6.91
CA LYS A 229 8.32 -11.77 -6.49
C LYS A 229 8.26 -12.53 -5.17
N ILE A 230 9.00 -13.64 -5.04
CA ILE A 230 9.03 -14.42 -3.80
C ILE A 230 9.54 -13.57 -2.63
N GLY A 231 10.62 -12.81 -2.81
CA GLY A 231 11.16 -11.91 -1.79
C GLY A 231 10.15 -10.83 -1.37
N ALA A 232 9.37 -10.29 -2.31
CA ALA A 232 8.34 -9.30 -2.00
C ALA A 232 7.19 -9.92 -1.19
N PHE A 233 6.72 -11.14 -1.51
CA PHE A 233 5.74 -11.86 -0.69
C PHE A 233 6.26 -12.15 0.72
N MET A 234 7.52 -12.57 0.87
CA MET A 234 8.13 -12.76 2.20
C MET A 234 8.19 -11.46 3.00
N THR A 235 8.53 -10.36 2.33
CA THR A 235 8.64 -9.04 2.97
C THR A 235 7.28 -8.56 3.47
N VAL A 236 6.22 -8.67 2.65
CA VAL A 236 4.87 -8.26 3.08
C VAL A 236 4.36 -9.13 4.22
N GLY A 237 4.61 -10.44 4.17
CA GLY A 237 4.25 -11.36 5.26
C GLY A 237 4.97 -11.04 6.57
N ALA A 238 6.27 -10.75 6.52
CA ALA A 238 7.05 -10.35 7.70
C ALA A 238 6.56 -9.01 8.28
N LEU A 239 6.28 -8.01 7.44
CA LEU A 239 5.76 -6.72 7.89
C LEU A 239 4.33 -6.84 8.44
N ALA A 240 3.49 -7.70 7.85
CA ALA A 240 2.17 -8.00 8.38
C ALA A 240 2.26 -8.63 9.79
N ALA A 241 3.20 -9.56 9.99
CA ALA A 241 3.46 -10.15 11.31
C ALA A 241 3.86 -9.08 12.34
N VAL A 242 4.78 -8.18 12.00
CA VAL A 242 5.21 -7.08 12.88
C VAL A 242 4.04 -6.17 13.23
N ALA A 243 3.21 -5.80 12.25
CA ALA A 243 2.02 -4.98 12.49
C ALA A 243 1.04 -5.67 13.45
N GLY A 244 0.76 -6.97 13.24
CA GLY A 244 -0.10 -7.76 14.12
C GLY A 244 0.42 -7.85 15.55
N MET A 245 1.75 -8.01 15.73
CA MET A 245 2.38 -8.05 17.05
C MET A 245 2.33 -6.69 17.76
N PHE A 246 2.44 -5.57 17.06
CA PHE A 246 2.22 -4.25 17.65
C PHE A 246 0.78 -4.08 18.14
N VAL A 247 -0.21 -4.55 17.37
CA VAL A 247 -1.62 -4.50 17.83
C VAL A 247 -1.86 -5.46 18.99
N MET A 248 -1.24 -6.64 18.98
CA MET A 248 -1.27 -7.56 20.12
C MET A 248 -0.72 -6.88 21.39
N ALA A 249 0.38 -6.16 21.29
CA ALA A 249 0.97 -5.40 22.39
C ALA A 249 0.04 -4.26 22.85
N ASP A 250 -0.57 -3.55 21.91
CA ASP A 250 -1.52 -2.47 22.14
C ASP A 250 -2.79 -2.93 22.87
N LEU A 251 -3.30 -4.11 22.54
CA LEU A 251 -4.46 -4.73 23.15
C LEU A 251 -4.11 -5.56 24.40
N ALA A 252 -2.83 -5.69 24.74
CA ALA A 252 -2.32 -6.59 25.77
C ALA A 252 -2.85 -8.03 25.64
N SER A 253 -3.19 -8.45 24.43
CA SER A 253 -3.83 -9.73 24.15
C SER A 253 -3.70 -10.15 22.70
N GLY A 254 -3.45 -11.44 22.45
CA GLY A 254 -3.55 -12.05 21.13
C GLY A 254 -5.00 -12.38 20.79
N THR A 255 -5.76 -11.42 20.22
CA THR A 255 -7.17 -11.62 19.90
C THR A 255 -7.37 -12.20 18.50
N THR A 256 -8.47 -12.92 18.31
CA THR A 256 -8.84 -13.51 17.01
C THR A 256 -9.26 -12.47 15.95
N SER A 257 -9.52 -11.24 16.37
CA SER A 257 -9.96 -10.13 15.50
C SER A 257 -8.82 -9.30 14.93
N ILE A 258 -7.57 -9.49 15.38
CA ILE A 258 -6.42 -8.77 14.83
C ILE A 258 -6.29 -9.03 13.34
N GLY A 259 -6.19 -7.96 12.56
CA GLY A 259 -6.00 -8.01 11.11
C GLY A 259 -7.27 -8.25 10.29
N SER A 260 -8.44 -8.44 10.92
CA SER A 260 -9.69 -8.68 10.20
C SER A 260 -10.09 -7.47 9.34
N GLY A 261 -10.24 -7.68 8.01
CA GLY A 261 -10.62 -6.63 7.06
C GLY A 261 -9.51 -5.64 6.69
N TRP A 262 -8.27 -5.85 7.14
CA TRP A 262 -7.17 -4.94 6.83
C TRP A 262 -6.70 -5.03 5.39
N GLU A 263 -6.82 -6.19 4.77
CA GLU A 263 -6.38 -6.46 3.41
C GLU A 263 -6.94 -5.47 2.40
N LEU A 264 -8.25 -5.23 2.45
CA LEU A 264 -8.91 -4.30 1.53
C LEU A 264 -8.54 -2.85 1.82
N ASN A 265 -8.44 -2.46 3.10
CA ASN A 265 -8.05 -1.11 3.51
C ASN A 265 -6.61 -0.78 3.08
N VAL A 266 -5.69 -1.74 3.24
CA VAL A 266 -4.30 -1.58 2.82
C VAL A 266 -4.19 -1.42 1.31
N ILE A 267 -4.80 -2.33 0.54
CA ILE A 267 -4.76 -2.28 -0.94
C ILE A 267 -5.42 -0.99 -1.44
N ALA A 268 -6.62 -0.69 -0.93
CA ALA A 268 -7.33 0.54 -1.31
C ALA A 268 -6.48 1.78 -1.03
N GLY A 269 -5.89 1.89 0.16
CA GLY A 269 -5.03 3.02 0.53
C GLY A 269 -3.83 3.15 -0.41
N VAL A 270 -3.10 2.07 -0.65
CA VAL A 270 -1.91 2.08 -1.50
C VAL A 270 -2.27 2.45 -2.95
N VAL A 271 -3.39 1.95 -3.48
CA VAL A 271 -3.86 2.25 -4.84
C VAL A 271 -4.37 3.69 -4.96
N VAL A 272 -5.16 4.17 -3.99
CA VAL A 272 -5.57 5.59 -3.91
C VAL A 272 -4.35 6.49 -3.89
N GLY A 273 -3.27 6.06 -3.21
CA GLY A 273 -1.97 6.73 -3.19
C GLY A 273 -1.22 6.73 -4.53
N GLY A 274 -1.77 6.11 -5.58
CA GLY A 274 -1.21 6.12 -6.93
C GLY A 274 -0.22 4.99 -7.23
N VAL A 275 -0.15 3.96 -6.38
CA VAL A 275 0.58 2.74 -6.70
C VAL A 275 -0.29 1.87 -7.61
N SER A 276 0.27 1.43 -8.74
CA SER A 276 -0.49 0.70 -9.75
C SER A 276 -0.75 -0.75 -9.34
N LEU A 277 -2.00 -1.20 -9.47
CA LEU A 277 -2.38 -2.62 -9.31
C LEU A 277 -1.72 -3.54 -10.35
N PHE A 278 -1.32 -2.98 -11.51
CA PHE A 278 -0.73 -3.76 -12.59
C PHE A 278 0.80 -3.80 -12.56
N GLY A 279 1.41 -3.21 -11.53
CA GLY A 279 2.84 -3.19 -11.33
C GLY A 279 3.60 -2.08 -12.07
N GLY A 280 4.89 -1.99 -11.78
CA GLY A 280 5.85 -1.14 -12.49
C GLY A 280 5.71 0.36 -12.24
N ALA A 281 4.77 0.82 -11.42
CA ALA A 281 4.54 2.24 -11.17
C ALA A 281 4.00 2.49 -9.75
N GLY A 282 4.36 3.65 -9.20
CA GLY A 282 3.98 4.08 -7.86
C GLY A 282 5.19 4.43 -7.00
N THR A 283 4.94 5.01 -5.83
CA THR A 283 5.99 5.40 -4.89
C THR A 283 5.58 5.02 -3.47
N MET A 284 6.57 4.84 -2.58
CA MET A 284 6.32 4.57 -1.17
C MET A 284 5.54 5.72 -0.52
N ALA A 285 5.95 6.96 -0.76
CA ALA A 285 5.28 8.14 -0.20
C ALA A 285 3.81 8.22 -0.66
N GLY A 286 3.54 8.02 -1.96
CA GLY A 286 2.18 8.00 -2.50
C GLY A 286 1.31 6.96 -1.79
N GLY A 287 1.76 5.70 -1.72
CA GLY A 287 1.03 4.63 -1.05
C GLY A 287 0.69 4.95 0.42
N LEU A 288 1.64 5.49 1.17
CA LEU A 288 1.44 5.84 2.58
C LEU A 288 0.51 7.06 2.77
N ILE A 289 0.61 8.07 1.89
CA ILE A 289 -0.33 9.21 1.87
C ILE A 289 -1.76 8.71 1.59
N GLY A 290 -1.92 7.73 0.68
CA GLY A 290 -3.22 7.14 0.39
C GLY A 290 -3.81 6.37 1.58
N VAL A 291 -2.99 5.63 2.33
CA VAL A 291 -3.42 4.99 3.58
C VAL A 291 -3.83 6.03 4.62
N LEU A 292 -3.05 7.09 4.78
CA LEU A 292 -3.41 8.20 5.68
C LEU A 292 -4.73 8.85 5.26
N LEU A 293 -4.95 9.04 3.95
CA LEU A 293 -6.20 9.59 3.42
C LEU A 293 -7.41 8.74 3.80
N LEU A 294 -7.34 7.42 3.60
CA LEU A 294 -8.43 6.52 4.00
C LEU A 294 -8.67 6.54 5.51
N GLN A 295 -7.61 6.61 6.31
CA GLN A 295 -7.74 6.71 7.76
C GLN A 295 -8.35 8.04 8.20
N VAL A 296 -8.03 9.15 7.52
CA VAL A 296 -8.67 10.46 7.74
C VAL A 296 -10.17 10.40 7.42
N VAL A 297 -10.56 9.75 6.31
CA VAL A 297 -11.98 9.54 5.97
C VAL A 297 -12.69 8.75 7.07
N THR A 298 -12.12 7.60 7.46
CA THR A 298 -12.72 6.74 8.49
C THR A 298 -12.84 7.45 9.82
N SER A 299 -11.76 8.11 10.28
CA SER A 299 -11.78 8.87 11.54
C SER A 299 -12.71 10.07 11.48
N GLY A 300 -12.75 10.79 10.35
CA GLY A 300 -13.67 11.92 10.16
C GLY A 300 -15.12 11.50 10.26
N LEU A 301 -15.50 10.39 9.63
CA LEU A 301 -16.86 9.85 9.73
C LEU A 301 -17.22 9.45 11.16
N VAL A 302 -16.28 8.90 11.94
CA VAL A 302 -16.47 8.60 13.37
C VAL A 302 -16.73 9.87 14.18
N VAL A 303 -15.89 10.89 14.00
CA VAL A 303 -15.98 12.14 14.77
C VAL A 303 -17.26 12.91 14.47
N VAL A 304 -17.74 12.86 13.22
CA VAL A 304 -19.04 13.45 12.82
C VAL A 304 -20.24 12.59 13.28
N GLY A 305 -19.99 11.43 13.91
CA GLY A 305 -21.06 10.57 14.45
C GLY A 305 -21.72 9.64 13.42
N VAL A 306 -21.08 9.43 12.28
CA VAL A 306 -21.59 8.49 11.25
C VAL A 306 -21.39 7.04 11.73
N ASN A 307 -22.44 6.22 11.61
CA ASN A 307 -22.42 4.83 12.00
C ASN A 307 -21.31 4.03 11.29
N ALA A 308 -20.66 3.11 12.02
CA ALA A 308 -19.55 2.29 11.52
C ALA A 308 -19.86 1.55 10.19
N ASN A 309 -21.10 1.15 9.96
CA ASN A 309 -21.50 0.48 8.73
C ASN A 309 -21.33 1.36 7.48
N TRP A 310 -21.54 2.67 7.62
CA TRP A 310 -21.33 3.63 6.53
C TRP A 310 -19.84 3.83 6.21
N GLN A 311 -18.96 3.61 7.19
CA GLN A 311 -17.50 3.70 6.96
C GLN A 311 -17.03 2.62 6.00
N GLN A 312 -17.55 1.38 6.12
CA GLN A 312 -17.23 0.29 5.20
C GLN A 312 -17.74 0.59 3.78
N ILE A 313 -18.94 1.15 3.66
CA ILE A 313 -19.48 1.58 2.36
C ILE A 313 -18.59 2.66 1.74
N ALA A 314 -18.18 3.68 2.51
CA ALA A 314 -17.32 4.75 2.03
C ALA A 314 -15.97 4.22 1.53
N VAL A 315 -15.31 3.34 2.30
CA VAL A 315 -14.04 2.70 1.89
C VAL A 315 -14.22 1.90 0.61
N GLY A 316 -15.29 1.10 0.50
CA GLY A 316 -15.59 0.33 -0.70
C GLY A 316 -15.81 1.20 -1.94
N VAL A 317 -16.58 2.28 -1.81
CA VAL A 317 -16.81 3.24 -2.91
C VAL A 317 -15.50 3.92 -3.33
N ILE A 318 -14.70 4.39 -2.37
CA ILE A 318 -13.39 5.02 -2.65
C ILE A 318 -12.49 4.03 -3.39
N MET A 319 -12.44 2.77 -2.98
CA MET A 319 -11.63 1.74 -3.64
C MET A 319 -12.05 1.53 -5.09
N VAL A 320 -13.35 1.39 -5.37
CA VAL A 320 -13.86 1.21 -6.74
C VAL A 320 -13.53 2.41 -7.61
N LEU A 321 -13.71 3.63 -7.08
CA LEU A 321 -13.39 4.87 -7.80
C LEU A 321 -11.88 4.98 -8.08
N ALA A 322 -11.02 4.65 -7.11
CA ALA A 322 -9.57 4.70 -7.27
C ALA A 322 -9.08 3.73 -8.35
N VAL A 323 -9.55 2.47 -8.32
CA VAL A 323 -9.21 1.46 -9.33
C VAL A 323 -9.74 1.88 -10.71
N GLY A 324 -10.97 2.39 -10.77
CA GLY A 324 -11.55 2.91 -11.99
C GLY A 324 -10.71 4.06 -12.61
N LEU A 325 -10.25 4.97 -11.78
CA LEU A 325 -9.38 6.08 -12.20
C LEU A 325 -8.01 5.58 -12.69
N ASP A 326 -7.40 4.58 -12.02
CA ASP A 326 -6.12 3.98 -12.45
C ASP A 326 -6.26 3.33 -13.84
N ILE A 327 -7.35 2.59 -14.09
CA ILE A 327 -7.65 1.98 -15.39
C ILE A 327 -7.85 3.05 -16.48
N LEU A 328 -8.63 4.09 -16.19
CA LEU A 328 -8.87 5.18 -17.13
C LEU A 328 -7.57 5.92 -17.47
N ARG A 329 -6.79 6.26 -16.44
CA ARG A 329 -5.48 6.92 -16.61
C ARG A 329 -4.57 6.11 -17.54
N ARG A 330 -4.46 4.80 -17.36
CA ARG A 330 -3.66 3.91 -18.22
C ARG A 330 -4.14 3.92 -19.66
N ARG A 331 -5.44 3.84 -19.90
CA ARG A 331 -5.99 3.87 -21.26
C ARG A 331 -5.61 5.14 -22.01
N TYR A 332 -5.66 6.30 -21.35
CA TYR A 332 -5.31 7.58 -21.96
C TYR A 332 -3.80 7.71 -22.25
N PHE A 333 -2.94 7.18 -21.38
CA PHE A 333 -1.49 7.23 -21.60
C PHE A 333 -1.03 6.27 -22.69
N ILE A 334 -1.59 5.07 -22.81
CA ILE A 334 -1.25 4.10 -23.86
C ILE A 334 -1.77 4.57 -25.22
N ALA A 335 -2.97 5.14 -25.29
CA ALA A 335 -3.52 5.69 -26.54
C ALA A 335 -2.69 6.85 -27.10
N GLY A 336 -2.10 7.69 -26.24
CA GLY A 336 -1.22 8.79 -26.64
C GLY A 336 0.13 8.35 -27.20
N SER A 337 0.62 7.16 -26.85
CA SER A 337 1.90 6.62 -27.33
C SER A 337 1.81 5.90 -28.68
N SER A 338 0.61 5.51 -29.11
CA SER A 338 0.40 4.78 -30.38
C SER A 338 0.09 5.70 -31.59
N ALA A 339 0.10 7.01 -31.41
CA ALA A 339 -0.34 7.97 -32.43
C ALA A 339 0.79 8.59 -33.28
N ALA A 340 1.99 8.00 -33.33
CA ALA A 340 2.99 8.34 -34.33
C ALA A 340 2.93 7.33 -35.47
N PRO A 341 2.31 7.62 -36.63
CA PRO A 341 2.47 6.78 -37.81
C PRO A 341 3.94 6.76 -38.20
N ALA A 342 4.52 5.57 -38.35
CA ALA A 342 5.82 5.43 -38.98
C ALA A 342 5.72 6.05 -40.38
N GLU A 343 6.50 7.10 -40.65
CA GLU A 343 6.69 7.57 -42.03
C GLU A 343 7.13 6.37 -42.89
N PRO A 344 6.45 6.13 -44.03
CA PRO A 344 6.89 5.07 -44.93
C PRO A 344 8.30 5.42 -45.42
N PRO A 345 9.21 4.43 -45.57
CA PRO A 345 10.56 4.67 -46.04
C PRO A 345 10.50 5.32 -47.41
N ALA A 346 11.22 6.44 -47.53
CA ALA A 346 11.34 7.18 -48.78
C ALA A 346 11.76 6.21 -49.90
N THR A 347 10.89 6.03 -50.89
CA THR A 347 11.21 5.29 -52.13
C THR A 347 12.32 6.02 -52.86
N THR A 348 13.53 5.49 -52.76
CA THR A 348 14.64 5.90 -53.66
C THR A 348 14.31 5.46 -55.06
N THR A 349 13.82 6.41 -55.86
CA THR A 349 13.72 6.25 -57.30
C THR A 349 15.15 6.15 -57.87
N SER A 350 15.58 4.95 -58.20
CA SER A 350 16.78 4.70 -58.99
C SER A 350 16.53 5.21 -60.42
N THR A 351 17.07 6.37 -60.79
CA THR A 351 17.21 6.78 -62.18
C THR A 351 18.42 6.01 -62.77
N LYS A 352 18.14 5.05 -63.67
CA LYS A 352 19.14 4.48 -64.54
C LYS A 352 19.63 5.54 -65.57
N PRO A 353 20.92 5.73 -65.75
CA PRO A 353 21.41 6.44 -66.92
C PRO A 353 21.39 5.54 -68.15
N SER A 354 20.99 6.13 -69.29
CA SER A 354 21.01 5.59 -70.65
C SER A 354 22.42 5.48 -71.20
#